data_fc14c6226e9e798a9315089881bde1f3
#
_entry.id   fc14c6226e9e798a9315089881bde1f3
#
_cell.length_a   1.000
_cell.length_b   1.000
_cell.length_c   1.000
_cell.angle_alpha   90.00
_cell.angle_beta   90.00
_cell.angle_gamma   90.00
#
_symmetry.space_group_name_H-M   'P 1'
#
loop_
_entity.id
_entity.type
_entity.pdbx_description
1 polymer ?
#
loop_
_entity_poly.entity_id
_entity_poly.type
_entity_poly.pdbx_seq_one_letter_code
_entity_poly.pdbx_strand_id
1 'polypeptide(L)'
;ERIGCSAGIPIIEELKARLESTGADAFELGIPFSDPSADGPVICISSKRALAGGSNTRKCMDVARQFRRHHPDVPLSLMIYINLAYAPGLDNFFEECREAGIDAVLIPDIPSTMRAAESEWDSAARNHDVQLISLVPPNAADEKIREISGHSEGYIYLMSRNGVTGTDRAACMPPSHIVNVMRVAGAPPALLGFGISKPEHVADAMRHGVAGVVVGSAYVRIINENLDDDEALHRKLSEFTQNMKAAAKGALLAE
;
A
#
# COMPACT_ATOMS: atom_id res chain seq x y z
N GLU A 1 -6.91 -12.27 -11.79
CA GLU A 1 -6.55 -13.51 -11.05
C GLU A 1 -5.10 -13.52 -10.58
N ARG A 2 -4.21 -12.69 -11.10
CA ARG A 2 -2.76 -12.88 -10.98
C ARG A 2 -2.04 -11.97 -10.00
N ILE A 3 -2.70 -10.98 -9.42
CA ILE A 3 -2.15 -10.15 -8.32
C ILE A 3 -3.16 -9.94 -7.18
N GLY A 4 -4.34 -10.45 -7.29
CA GLY A 4 -5.11 -10.80 -6.11
C GLY A 4 -4.74 -12.24 -5.80
N CYS A 5 -4.54 -12.59 -4.58
CA CYS A 5 -4.22 -13.89 -3.96
C CYS A 5 -4.50 -15.22 -4.70
N SER A 6 -4.82 -15.24 -5.97
CA SER A 6 -5.03 -16.44 -6.79
C SER A 6 -3.91 -16.73 -7.78
N ALA A 7 -2.87 -15.88 -7.79
CA ALA A 7 -1.68 -16.19 -8.56
C ALA A 7 -1.00 -17.41 -7.96
N GLY A 8 -1.03 -18.52 -8.70
CA GLY A 8 -0.34 -19.73 -8.29
C GLY A 8 1.18 -19.52 -8.21
N ILE A 9 1.87 -20.47 -7.60
CA ILE A 9 3.31 -20.53 -7.37
C ILE A 9 4.19 -20.02 -8.54
N PRO A 10 3.88 -20.28 -9.84
CA PRO A 10 4.67 -19.80 -10.97
C PRO A 10 4.82 -18.28 -11.06
N ILE A 11 3.80 -17.51 -10.65
CA ILE A 11 3.86 -16.03 -10.75
C ILE A 11 4.71 -15.43 -9.64
N ILE A 12 4.78 -16.08 -8.48
CA ILE A 12 5.64 -15.63 -7.37
C ILE A 12 7.12 -15.86 -7.72
N GLU A 13 7.47 -16.98 -8.33
CA GLU A 13 8.82 -17.26 -8.82
C GLU A 13 9.23 -16.27 -9.93
N GLU A 14 8.29 -15.91 -10.78
CA GLU A 14 8.51 -14.98 -11.88
C GLU A 14 8.55 -13.51 -11.40
N LEU A 15 7.76 -13.14 -10.40
CA LEU A 15 7.89 -11.89 -9.66
C LEU A 15 9.26 -11.79 -8.97
N LYS A 16 9.80 -12.88 -8.41
CA LYS A 16 11.13 -12.94 -7.78
C LYS A 16 12.25 -12.47 -8.71
N ALA A 17 12.38 -13.09 -9.87
CA ALA A 17 13.44 -12.75 -10.84
C ALA A 17 13.35 -11.30 -11.34
N ARG A 18 12.19 -10.65 -11.20
CA ARG A 18 11.88 -9.32 -11.75
C ARG A 18 11.83 -8.22 -10.69
N LEU A 19 11.52 -8.53 -9.43
CA LEU A 19 11.55 -7.56 -8.34
C LEU A 19 12.94 -6.97 -8.12
N GLU A 20 13.98 -7.80 -8.22
CA GLU A 20 15.37 -7.37 -8.18
C GLU A 20 15.71 -6.42 -9.35
N SER A 21 15.03 -6.55 -10.49
CA SER A 21 15.22 -5.72 -11.68
C SER A 21 14.30 -4.51 -11.79
N THR A 22 13.15 -4.49 -11.10
CA THR A 22 12.15 -3.41 -11.24
C THR A 22 12.43 -2.18 -10.40
N GLY A 23 13.10 -2.34 -9.26
CA GLY A 23 13.48 -1.23 -8.39
C GLY A 23 12.38 -0.69 -7.47
N ALA A 24 11.28 -1.42 -7.27
CA ALA A 24 10.35 -1.12 -6.19
C ALA A 24 11.03 -1.36 -4.83
N ASP A 25 10.79 -0.47 -3.87
CA ASP A 25 11.44 -0.51 -2.56
C ASP A 25 10.63 -1.30 -1.52
N ALA A 26 9.31 -1.38 -1.70
CA ALA A 26 8.38 -2.08 -0.81
C ALA A 26 7.15 -2.54 -1.59
N PHE A 27 6.41 -3.47 -1.02
CA PHE A 27 5.17 -3.99 -1.59
C PHE A 27 4.00 -3.85 -0.61
N GLU A 28 2.81 -3.57 -1.17
CA GLU A 28 1.55 -3.58 -0.44
C GLU A 28 0.61 -4.57 -1.10
N LEU A 29 0.26 -5.64 -0.38
CA LEU A 29 -0.66 -6.67 -0.83
C LEU A 29 -2.10 -6.31 -0.44
N GLY A 30 -2.96 -6.04 -1.41
CA GLY A 30 -4.38 -5.77 -1.19
C GLY A 30 -5.17 -7.07 -1.03
N ILE A 31 -5.92 -7.21 0.07
CA ILE A 31 -6.85 -8.31 0.28
C ILE A 31 -8.16 -8.01 -0.43
N PRO A 32 -8.65 -8.89 -1.34
CA PRO A 32 -9.90 -8.65 -2.03
C PRO A 32 -11.09 -8.68 -1.08
N PHE A 33 -11.97 -7.70 -1.23
CA PHE A 33 -13.16 -7.54 -0.39
C PHE A 33 -14.40 -7.28 -1.28
N SER A 34 -15.58 -7.74 -0.82
CA SER A 34 -16.84 -7.60 -1.55
C SER A 34 -17.38 -6.17 -1.56
N ASP A 35 -17.09 -5.41 -0.48
CA ASP A 35 -17.70 -4.10 -0.21
C ASP A 35 -16.66 -3.00 0.05
N PRO A 36 -15.71 -2.77 -0.89
CA PRO A 36 -14.57 -1.89 -0.68
C PRO A 36 -14.98 -0.42 -0.72
N SER A 37 -15.07 0.23 0.44
CA SER A 37 -15.51 1.62 0.58
C SER A 37 -14.47 2.66 0.17
N ALA A 38 -13.18 2.30 0.18
CA ALA A 38 -12.07 3.19 -0.15
C ALA A 38 -11.53 3.00 -1.58
N ASP A 39 -12.02 1.99 -2.32
CA ASP A 39 -11.50 1.60 -3.61
C ASP A 39 -12.30 2.14 -4.78
N GLY A 40 -11.57 2.60 -5.81
CA GLY A 40 -12.16 3.01 -7.08
C GLY A 40 -12.38 1.83 -8.03
N PRO A 41 -13.00 2.10 -9.21
CA PRO A 41 -13.47 1.06 -10.12
C PRO A 41 -12.40 0.04 -10.53
N VAL A 42 -11.17 0.47 -10.75
CA VAL A 42 -10.07 -0.40 -11.18
C VAL A 42 -9.76 -1.47 -10.13
N ILE A 43 -9.67 -1.07 -8.87
CA ILE A 43 -9.40 -1.99 -7.75
C ILE A 43 -10.64 -2.86 -7.48
N CYS A 44 -11.85 -2.30 -7.52
CA CYS A 44 -13.10 -3.05 -7.36
C CYS A 44 -13.24 -4.19 -8.39
N ILE A 45 -12.90 -3.93 -9.66
CA ILE A 45 -12.94 -4.96 -10.72
C ILE A 45 -11.91 -6.07 -10.42
N SER A 46 -10.71 -5.70 -9.98
CA SER A 46 -9.67 -6.67 -9.60
C SER A 46 -10.11 -7.52 -8.41
N SER A 47 -10.67 -6.90 -7.36
CA SER A 47 -11.19 -7.61 -6.17
C SER A 47 -12.30 -8.58 -6.54
N LYS A 48 -13.28 -8.16 -7.37
CA LYS A 48 -14.36 -9.03 -7.86
C LYS A 48 -13.82 -10.25 -8.62
N ARG A 49 -12.82 -10.04 -9.49
CA ARG A 49 -12.18 -11.13 -10.24
C ARG A 49 -11.46 -12.10 -9.30
N ALA A 50 -10.71 -11.59 -8.33
CA ALA A 50 -10.01 -12.41 -7.35
C ALA A 50 -10.98 -13.27 -6.52
N LEU A 51 -12.07 -12.66 -6.02
CA LEU A 51 -13.12 -13.37 -5.27
C LEU A 51 -13.81 -14.43 -6.13
N ALA A 52 -14.14 -14.12 -7.39
CA ALA A 52 -14.71 -15.09 -8.33
C ALA A 52 -13.78 -16.28 -8.61
N GLY A 53 -12.45 -16.04 -8.58
CA GLY A 53 -11.41 -17.08 -8.65
C GLY A 53 -11.20 -17.85 -7.33
N GLY A 54 -12.01 -17.58 -6.30
CA GLY A 54 -11.96 -18.28 -5.01
C GLY A 54 -10.85 -17.79 -4.08
N SER A 55 -10.37 -16.54 -4.27
CA SER A 55 -9.43 -15.89 -3.34
C SER A 55 -10.12 -15.58 -2.02
N ASN A 56 -9.37 -15.62 -0.95
CA ASN A 56 -9.79 -15.26 0.41
C ASN A 56 -8.55 -14.86 1.23
N THR A 57 -8.75 -14.35 2.44
CA THR A 57 -7.67 -13.87 3.31
C THR A 57 -6.59 -14.93 3.52
N ARG A 58 -6.96 -16.19 3.79
CA ARG A 58 -6.00 -17.30 3.99
C ARG A 58 -5.07 -17.48 2.78
N LYS A 59 -5.63 -17.54 1.56
CA LYS A 59 -4.82 -17.66 0.34
C LYS A 59 -3.90 -16.45 0.14
N CYS A 60 -4.35 -15.26 0.54
CA CYS A 60 -3.52 -14.07 0.49
C CYS A 60 -2.35 -14.14 1.48
N MET A 61 -2.58 -14.64 2.69
CA MET A 61 -1.50 -14.90 3.65
C MET A 61 -0.52 -15.96 3.13
N ASP A 62 -1.00 -16.99 2.42
CA ASP A 62 -0.11 -17.98 1.78
C ASP A 62 0.77 -17.34 0.69
N VAL A 63 0.24 -16.40 -0.09
CA VAL A 63 1.01 -15.60 -1.05
C VAL A 63 2.06 -14.75 -0.33
N ALA A 64 1.70 -14.09 0.78
CA ALA A 64 2.65 -13.31 1.59
C ALA A 64 3.78 -14.19 2.14
N ARG A 65 3.47 -15.37 2.68
CA ARG A 65 4.49 -16.34 3.15
C ARG A 65 5.44 -16.78 2.04
N GLN A 66 4.91 -17.01 0.84
CA GLN A 66 5.73 -17.35 -0.33
C GLN A 66 6.61 -16.17 -0.75
N PHE A 67 6.05 -14.95 -0.82
CA PHE A 67 6.82 -13.74 -1.10
C PHE A 67 7.98 -13.58 -0.10
N ARG A 68 7.71 -13.66 1.21
CA ARG A 68 8.71 -13.51 2.26
C ARG A 68 9.84 -14.53 2.17
N ARG A 69 9.54 -15.80 1.82
CA ARG A 69 10.59 -16.82 1.61
C ARG A 69 11.58 -16.46 0.50
N HIS A 70 11.11 -15.79 -0.53
CA HIS A 70 11.94 -15.41 -1.68
C HIS A 70 12.57 -14.02 -1.52
N HIS A 71 11.96 -13.15 -0.71
CA HIS A 71 12.37 -11.77 -0.49
C HIS A 71 12.39 -11.46 1.00
N PRO A 72 13.37 -11.99 1.76
CA PRO A 72 13.40 -11.87 3.21
C PRO A 72 13.50 -10.43 3.71
N ASP A 73 14.16 -9.55 2.97
CA ASP A 73 14.50 -8.19 3.38
C ASP A 73 13.62 -7.10 2.74
N VAL A 74 12.72 -7.48 1.81
CA VAL A 74 11.85 -6.50 1.15
C VAL A 74 10.64 -6.19 2.02
N PRO A 75 10.38 -4.92 2.40
CA PRO A 75 9.22 -4.56 3.18
C PRO A 75 7.90 -4.98 2.50
N LEU A 76 7.05 -5.66 3.26
CA LEU A 76 5.76 -6.14 2.80
C LEU A 76 4.65 -5.63 3.72
N SER A 77 3.78 -4.79 3.17
CA SER A 77 2.58 -4.30 3.83
C SER A 77 1.34 -5.05 3.35
N LEU A 78 0.33 -5.12 4.21
CA LEU A 78 -0.98 -5.67 3.90
C LEU A 78 -2.02 -4.55 3.94
N MET A 79 -2.80 -4.37 2.86
CA MET A 79 -3.99 -3.53 2.87
C MET A 79 -5.24 -4.40 3.00
N ILE A 80 -6.00 -4.19 4.06
CA ILE A 80 -7.16 -5.00 4.41
C ILE A 80 -8.28 -4.14 5.00
N TYR A 81 -9.54 -4.48 4.71
CA TYR A 81 -10.69 -3.81 5.32
C TYR A 81 -10.97 -4.33 6.72
N ILE A 82 -11.45 -3.43 7.60
CA ILE A 82 -11.60 -3.67 9.04
C ILE A 82 -12.36 -4.97 9.37
N ASN A 83 -13.43 -5.27 8.64
CA ASN A 83 -14.23 -6.48 8.89
C ASN A 83 -13.43 -7.78 8.73
N LEU A 84 -12.52 -7.83 7.76
CA LEU A 84 -11.68 -9.01 7.53
C LEU A 84 -10.59 -9.16 8.58
N ALA A 85 -10.06 -8.04 9.09
CA ALA A 85 -9.08 -8.04 10.15
C ALA A 85 -9.71 -8.34 11.53
N TYR A 86 -10.93 -7.87 11.75
CA TYR A 86 -11.63 -8.04 13.03
C TYR A 86 -12.25 -9.43 13.21
N ALA A 87 -12.72 -10.06 12.13
CA ALA A 87 -13.47 -11.31 12.17
C ALA A 87 -12.76 -12.49 12.88
N PRO A 88 -11.45 -12.73 12.72
CA PRO A 88 -10.73 -13.78 13.45
C PRO A 88 -10.39 -13.42 14.90
N GLY A 89 -10.61 -12.17 15.30
CA GLY A 89 -10.07 -11.55 16.51
C GLY A 89 -8.69 -10.92 16.25
N LEU A 90 -8.43 -9.78 16.90
CA LEU A 90 -7.25 -8.96 16.61
C LEU A 90 -5.93 -9.70 16.88
N ASP A 91 -5.84 -10.41 18.00
CA ASP A 91 -4.64 -11.16 18.38
C ASP A 91 -4.31 -12.24 17.34
N ASN A 92 -5.30 -13.05 16.96
CA ASN A 92 -5.15 -14.08 15.92
C ASN A 92 -4.78 -13.48 14.55
N PHE A 93 -5.37 -12.32 14.20
CA PHE A 93 -5.10 -11.66 12.94
C PHE A 93 -3.65 -11.17 12.87
N PHE A 94 -3.16 -10.49 13.90
CA PHE A 94 -1.80 -9.97 13.91
C PHE A 94 -0.76 -11.09 14.09
N GLU A 95 -1.08 -12.16 14.82
CA GLU A 95 -0.25 -13.36 14.87
C GLU A 95 -0.10 -13.97 13.47
N GLU A 96 -1.19 -14.11 12.71
CA GLU A 96 -1.15 -14.62 11.33
C GLU A 96 -0.36 -13.69 10.40
N CYS A 97 -0.46 -12.36 10.57
CA CYS A 97 0.35 -11.39 9.84
C CYS A 97 1.85 -11.60 10.10
N ARG A 98 2.25 -11.71 11.37
CA ARG A 98 3.64 -11.98 11.77
C ARG A 98 4.16 -13.29 11.17
N GLU A 99 3.37 -14.37 11.26
CA GLU A 99 3.73 -15.67 10.71
C GLU A 99 3.82 -15.67 9.17
N ALA A 100 3.03 -14.82 8.52
CA ALA A 100 3.09 -14.62 7.08
C ALA A 100 4.26 -13.73 6.64
N GLY A 101 4.98 -13.11 7.59
CA GLY A 101 6.08 -12.20 7.32
C GLY A 101 5.63 -10.82 6.84
N ILE A 102 4.44 -10.38 7.25
CA ILE A 102 3.93 -9.03 7.03
C ILE A 102 4.60 -8.09 8.03
N ASP A 103 5.18 -7.01 7.53
CA ASP A 103 5.84 -5.98 8.36
C ASP A 103 4.85 -4.92 8.83
N ALA A 104 3.85 -4.60 8.00
CA ALA A 104 2.90 -3.54 8.29
C ALA A 104 1.48 -3.85 7.78
N VAL A 105 0.48 -3.25 8.41
CA VAL A 105 -0.93 -3.37 8.01
C VAL A 105 -1.54 -1.98 7.86
N LEU A 106 -2.22 -1.77 6.74
CA LEU A 106 -3.04 -0.59 6.45
C LEU A 106 -4.51 -0.99 6.43
N ILE A 107 -5.33 -0.34 7.26
CA ILE A 107 -6.78 -0.54 7.32
C ILE A 107 -7.46 0.78 6.94
N PRO A 108 -7.91 0.94 5.67
CA PRO A 108 -8.35 2.24 5.17
C PRO A 108 -9.68 2.73 5.77
N ASP A 109 -10.48 1.85 6.31
CA ASP A 109 -11.81 2.11 6.88
C ASP A 109 -11.85 2.01 8.42
N ILE A 110 -10.70 1.93 9.09
CA ILE A 110 -10.67 1.98 10.56
C ILE A 110 -11.00 3.40 11.04
N PRO A 111 -12.01 3.57 11.90
CA PRO A 111 -12.34 4.88 12.46
C PRO A 111 -11.18 5.45 13.29
N SER A 112 -10.92 6.75 13.15
CA SER A 112 -9.84 7.40 13.91
C SER A 112 -10.01 7.29 15.44
N THR A 113 -11.24 7.12 15.91
CA THR A 113 -11.56 6.87 17.32
C THR A 113 -11.09 5.49 17.81
N MET A 114 -10.92 4.53 16.90
CA MET A 114 -10.37 3.20 17.20
C MET A 114 -8.83 3.17 17.13
N ARG A 115 -8.21 4.26 16.72
CA ARG A 115 -6.77 4.45 16.58
C ARG A 115 -6.21 5.48 17.59
N ALA A 116 -6.89 5.67 18.72
CA ALA A 116 -6.34 6.44 19.82
C ALA A 116 -5.12 5.71 20.42
N ALA A 117 -4.21 6.48 21.00
CA ALA A 117 -3.06 5.91 21.71
C ALA A 117 -3.50 4.82 22.71
N GLU A 118 -2.80 3.69 22.70
CA GLU A 118 -3.13 2.50 23.51
C GLU A 118 -4.45 1.79 23.12
N SER A 119 -4.94 1.97 21.89
CA SER A 119 -6.08 1.21 21.42
C SER A 119 -5.78 -0.30 21.39
N GLU A 120 -6.84 -1.11 21.44
CA GLU A 120 -6.71 -2.58 21.30
C GLU A 120 -6.03 -2.96 19.96
N TRP A 121 -6.24 -2.19 18.89
CA TRP A 121 -5.63 -2.38 17.58
C TRP A 121 -4.12 -2.14 17.61
N ASP A 122 -3.70 -1.01 18.17
CA ASP A 122 -2.28 -0.66 18.25
C ASP A 122 -1.54 -1.59 19.22
N SER A 123 -2.20 -2.00 20.30
CA SER A 123 -1.64 -2.96 21.26
C SER A 123 -1.47 -4.34 20.66
N ALA A 124 -2.48 -4.86 19.95
CA ALA A 124 -2.41 -6.16 19.29
C ALA A 124 -1.34 -6.17 18.19
N ALA A 125 -1.27 -5.12 17.36
CA ALA A 125 -0.24 -5.00 16.33
C ALA A 125 1.19 -5.02 16.94
N ARG A 126 1.44 -4.22 17.97
CA ARG A 126 2.75 -4.18 18.65
C ARG A 126 3.13 -5.50 19.33
N ASN A 127 2.17 -6.20 19.93
CA ASN A 127 2.42 -7.50 20.57
C ASN A 127 2.94 -8.56 19.59
N HIS A 128 2.67 -8.37 18.30
CA HIS A 128 3.09 -9.27 17.23
C HIS A 128 4.16 -8.67 16.30
N ASP A 129 4.79 -7.55 16.68
CA ASP A 129 5.83 -6.86 15.88
C ASP A 129 5.34 -6.45 14.48
N VAL A 130 4.04 -6.12 14.33
CA VAL A 130 3.44 -5.63 13.09
C VAL A 130 3.12 -4.15 13.24
N GLN A 131 3.56 -3.33 12.29
CA GLN A 131 3.28 -1.89 12.30
C GLN A 131 1.88 -1.59 11.77
N LEU A 132 1.10 -0.80 12.48
CA LEU A 132 -0.22 -0.37 12.02
C LEU A 132 -0.13 1.01 11.40
N ILE A 133 -0.25 1.08 10.07
CA ILE A 133 -0.07 2.30 9.29
C ILE A 133 -1.23 3.26 9.47
N SER A 134 -0.91 4.54 9.64
CA SER A 134 -1.90 5.60 9.77
C SER A 134 -2.13 6.31 8.44
N LEU A 135 -3.39 6.70 8.19
CA LEU A 135 -3.80 7.52 7.05
C LEU A 135 -3.93 8.99 7.46
N VAL A 136 -3.39 9.89 6.66
CA VAL A 136 -3.60 11.33 6.79
C VAL A 136 -4.30 11.85 5.53
N PRO A 137 -5.55 12.34 5.63
CA PRO A 137 -6.23 12.94 4.51
C PRO A 137 -5.67 14.35 4.21
N PRO A 138 -5.81 14.84 2.96
CA PRO A 138 -5.19 16.09 2.52
C PRO A 138 -5.79 17.35 3.15
N ASN A 139 -6.90 17.22 3.84
CA ASN A 139 -7.60 18.28 4.56
C ASN A 139 -7.58 18.10 6.09
N ALA A 140 -6.68 17.28 6.60
CA ALA A 140 -6.54 17.10 8.03
C ALA A 140 -6.11 18.40 8.73
N ALA A 141 -6.72 18.70 9.85
CA ALA A 141 -6.29 19.83 10.69
C ALA A 141 -4.93 19.51 11.34
N ASP A 142 -4.13 20.54 11.60
CA ASP A 142 -2.80 20.43 12.19
C ASP A 142 -2.76 19.64 13.48
N GLU A 143 -3.76 19.85 14.32
CA GLU A 143 -3.91 19.15 15.59
C GLU A 143 -4.07 17.65 15.39
N LYS A 144 -4.90 17.27 14.40
CA LYS A 144 -5.11 15.86 14.05
C LYS A 144 -3.85 15.22 13.42
N ILE A 145 -3.11 15.99 12.61
CA ILE A 145 -1.84 15.54 12.04
C ILE A 145 -0.84 15.26 13.18
N ARG A 146 -0.73 16.16 14.18
CA ARG A 146 0.16 15.96 15.33
C ARG A 146 -0.25 14.74 16.16
N GLU A 147 -1.55 14.57 16.41
CA GLU A 147 -2.08 13.40 17.12
C GLU A 147 -1.69 12.11 16.39
N ILE A 148 -1.98 12.01 15.09
CA ILE A 148 -1.64 10.84 14.27
C ILE A 148 -0.12 10.60 14.27
N SER A 149 0.67 11.66 14.09
CA SER A 149 2.14 11.57 14.06
C SER A 149 2.72 11.00 15.36
N GLY A 150 2.11 11.33 16.50
CA GLY A 150 2.61 10.95 17.82
C GLY A 150 2.47 9.45 18.15
N HIS A 151 1.63 8.71 17.43
CA HIS A 151 1.44 7.27 17.64
C HIS A 151 1.64 6.43 16.36
N SER A 152 2.08 7.06 15.26
CA SER A 152 2.35 6.35 14.01
C SER A 152 3.71 5.70 14.03
N GLU A 153 3.78 4.52 13.43
CA GLU A 153 5.01 3.72 13.24
C GLU A 153 5.19 3.41 11.75
N GLY A 154 6.40 3.03 11.35
CA GLY A 154 6.73 2.65 9.97
C GLY A 154 6.69 3.82 9.01
N TYR A 155 5.53 4.08 8.44
CA TYR A 155 5.28 5.23 7.57
C TYR A 155 3.87 5.80 7.79
N ILE A 156 3.64 7.01 7.29
CA ILE A 156 2.29 7.58 7.20
C ILE A 156 1.83 7.52 5.74
N TYR A 157 0.66 6.95 5.49
CA TYR A 157 0.02 7.01 4.20
C TYR A 157 -0.69 8.36 4.02
N LEU A 158 -0.06 9.27 3.29
CA LEU A 158 -0.62 10.59 2.98
C LEU A 158 -1.51 10.49 1.74
N MET A 159 -2.77 10.83 1.87
CA MET A 159 -3.69 10.82 0.74
C MET A 159 -3.51 12.08 -0.10
N SER A 160 -3.33 11.93 -1.41
CA SER A 160 -3.23 13.08 -2.33
C SER A 160 -4.56 13.81 -2.52
N ARG A 161 -5.68 13.11 -2.27
CA ARG A 161 -7.03 13.63 -2.45
C ARG A 161 -8.03 12.91 -1.56
N ASN A 162 -9.15 13.54 -1.28
CA ASN A 162 -10.30 12.90 -0.65
C ASN A 162 -11.04 11.99 -1.66
N GLY A 163 -11.66 10.93 -1.16
CA GLY A 163 -12.46 9.99 -1.94
C GLY A 163 -11.77 8.64 -2.13
N VAL A 164 -12.12 7.94 -3.20
CA VAL A 164 -11.65 6.58 -3.48
C VAL A 164 -10.37 6.57 -4.34
N THR A 165 -9.69 5.42 -4.36
CA THR A 165 -8.53 5.18 -5.23
C THR A 165 -8.91 5.28 -6.72
N GLY A 166 -7.96 5.55 -7.60
CA GLY A 166 -8.21 5.58 -9.04
C GLY A 166 -7.21 6.44 -9.79
N THR A 167 -7.22 6.32 -11.12
CA THR A 167 -6.40 7.10 -12.05
C THR A 167 -7.23 8.03 -12.93
N ASP A 168 -8.53 8.10 -12.68
CA ASP A 168 -9.52 8.94 -13.35
C ASP A 168 -9.33 10.44 -13.08
N ARG A 169 -8.69 10.75 -11.95
CA ARG A 169 -8.28 12.11 -11.59
C ARG A 169 -6.81 12.10 -11.22
N ALA A 170 -6.08 13.12 -11.68
CA ALA A 170 -4.68 13.31 -11.33
C ALA A 170 -4.49 13.45 -9.81
N ALA A 171 -3.34 12.99 -9.32
CA ALA A 171 -2.94 13.26 -7.95
C ALA A 171 -2.86 14.77 -7.72
N CYS A 172 -3.43 15.22 -6.61
CA CYS A 172 -3.14 16.57 -6.10
C CYS A 172 -1.91 16.46 -5.21
N MET A 173 -0.93 17.33 -5.40
CA MET A 173 0.21 17.37 -4.50
C MET A 173 -0.25 17.82 -3.12
N PRO A 174 0.27 17.22 -2.04
CA PRO A 174 -0.09 17.62 -0.70
C PRO A 174 0.34 19.08 -0.50
N PRO A 175 -0.43 19.87 0.25
CA PRO A 175 0.07 21.16 0.70
C PRO A 175 1.38 20.96 1.47
N SER A 176 2.45 21.69 1.11
CA SER A 176 3.75 21.62 1.80
C SER A 176 3.62 21.86 3.31
N HIS A 177 2.57 22.58 3.72
CA HIS A 177 2.18 22.76 5.10
C HIS A 177 1.95 21.43 5.83
N ILE A 178 1.19 20.48 5.26
CA ILE A 178 0.91 19.19 5.91
C ILE A 178 2.21 18.42 6.15
N VAL A 179 3.04 18.32 5.14
CA VAL A 179 4.35 17.64 5.24
C VAL A 179 5.23 18.30 6.31
N ASN A 180 5.21 19.63 6.39
CA ASN A 180 5.95 20.37 7.42
C ASN A 180 5.41 20.11 8.83
N VAL A 181 4.10 20.08 9.02
CA VAL A 181 3.49 19.78 10.33
C VAL A 181 3.87 18.37 10.77
N MET A 182 3.80 17.38 9.88
CA MET A 182 4.23 16.00 10.14
C MET A 182 5.70 15.95 10.55
N ARG A 183 6.58 16.61 9.80
CA ARG A 183 8.02 16.67 10.10
C ARG A 183 8.31 17.30 11.45
N VAL A 184 7.65 18.41 11.80
CA VAL A 184 7.81 19.10 13.09
C VAL A 184 7.26 18.24 14.25
N ALA A 185 6.22 17.46 14.00
CA ALA A 185 5.65 16.52 14.97
C ALA A 185 6.49 15.25 15.16
N GLY A 186 7.59 15.08 14.43
CA GLY A 186 8.43 13.87 14.51
C GLY A 186 7.77 12.62 13.89
N ALA A 187 6.88 12.82 12.93
CA ALA A 187 6.22 11.71 12.21
C ALA A 187 7.22 10.79 11.51
N PRO A 188 6.90 9.50 11.36
CA PRO A 188 7.62 8.63 10.45
C PRO A 188 7.49 9.12 8.99
N PRO A 189 8.29 8.59 8.05
CA PRO A 189 8.27 9.01 6.65
C PRO A 189 6.86 9.01 6.04
N ALA A 190 6.52 10.07 5.30
CA ALA A 190 5.25 10.16 4.59
C ALA A 190 5.38 9.58 3.18
N LEU A 191 4.49 8.65 2.82
CA LEU A 191 4.33 8.13 1.46
C LEU A 191 3.03 8.65 0.86
N LEU A 192 3.12 9.31 -0.31
CA LEU A 192 1.94 9.87 -0.98
C LEU A 192 1.26 8.81 -1.84
N GLY A 193 -0.03 8.59 -1.61
CA GLY A 193 -0.87 7.71 -2.41
C GLY A 193 -2.07 8.38 -3.04
N PHE A 194 -2.86 7.62 -3.81
CA PHE A 194 -4.03 8.03 -4.59
C PHE A 194 -3.70 8.86 -5.85
N GLY A 195 -3.99 8.29 -7.01
CA GLY A 195 -3.90 8.96 -8.31
C GLY A 195 -2.48 9.11 -8.87
N ILE A 196 -1.46 8.58 -8.21
CA ILE A 196 -0.10 8.50 -8.75
C ILE A 196 -0.09 7.48 -9.89
N SER A 197 0.22 7.94 -11.11
CA SER A 197 0.14 7.11 -12.31
C SER A 197 1.17 7.45 -13.40
N LYS A 198 2.01 8.44 -13.16
CA LYS A 198 3.02 8.92 -14.11
C LYS A 198 4.31 9.29 -13.38
N PRO A 199 5.48 9.21 -14.05
CA PRO A 199 6.76 9.63 -13.50
C PRO A 199 6.76 11.09 -12.99
N GLU A 200 6.08 11.98 -13.70
CA GLU A 200 5.98 13.40 -13.31
C GLU A 200 5.29 13.57 -11.95
N HIS A 201 4.28 12.75 -11.65
CA HIS A 201 3.61 12.77 -10.33
C HIS A 201 4.57 12.36 -9.22
N VAL A 202 5.47 11.40 -9.49
CA VAL A 202 6.48 10.97 -8.52
C VAL A 202 7.48 12.08 -8.25
N ALA A 203 8.07 12.65 -9.31
CA ALA A 203 9.03 13.74 -9.19
C ALA A 203 8.43 14.95 -8.46
N ASP A 204 7.16 15.24 -8.74
CA ASP A 204 6.45 16.36 -8.12
C ASP A 204 6.19 16.10 -6.62
N ALA A 205 5.75 14.89 -6.26
CA ALA A 205 5.56 14.48 -4.89
C ALA A 205 6.87 14.60 -4.07
N MET A 206 7.98 14.11 -4.62
CA MET A 206 9.29 14.19 -3.97
C MET A 206 9.71 15.65 -3.70
N ARG A 207 9.52 16.56 -4.68
CA ARG A 207 9.77 18.00 -4.48
C ARG A 207 8.90 18.66 -3.41
N HIS A 208 7.75 18.07 -3.06
CA HIS A 208 6.91 18.52 -1.95
C HIS A 208 7.32 17.93 -0.59
N GLY A 209 8.43 17.18 -0.54
CA GLY A 209 9.07 16.73 0.69
C GLY A 209 8.51 15.41 1.26
N VAL A 210 7.75 14.62 0.48
CA VAL A 210 7.39 13.26 0.88
C VAL A 210 8.57 12.31 0.67
N ALA A 211 8.63 11.23 1.45
CA ALA A 211 9.72 10.25 1.38
C ALA A 211 9.56 9.26 0.22
N GLY A 212 8.37 9.16 -0.35
CA GLY A 212 8.09 8.25 -1.46
C GLY A 212 6.63 8.30 -1.90
N VAL A 213 6.26 7.38 -2.78
CA VAL A 213 4.90 7.27 -3.31
C VAL A 213 4.38 5.84 -3.26
N VAL A 214 3.05 5.70 -3.10
CA VAL A 214 2.33 4.43 -3.25
C VAL A 214 1.56 4.44 -4.56
N VAL A 215 1.77 3.43 -5.39
CA VAL A 215 1.17 3.31 -6.72
C VAL A 215 0.38 1.99 -6.79
N GLY A 216 -0.94 2.08 -6.80
CA GLY A 216 -1.83 0.91 -6.85
C GLY A 216 -2.56 0.79 -8.18
N SER A 217 -3.58 1.63 -8.39
CA SER A 217 -4.50 1.53 -9.54
C SER A 217 -3.83 1.54 -10.91
N ALA A 218 -2.66 2.17 -11.06
CA ALA A 218 -1.92 2.17 -12.33
C ALA A 218 -1.34 0.77 -12.63
N TYR A 219 -0.78 0.09 -11.63
CA TYR A 219 -0.33 -1.29 -11.76
C TYR A 219 -1.49 -2.23 -12.11
N VAL A 220 -2.58 -2.14 -11.34
CA VAL A 220 -3.77 -2.98 -11.56
C VAL A 220 -4.37 -2.74 -12.94
N ARG A 221 -4.31 -1.52 -13.49
CA ARG A 221 -4.73 -1.24 -14.87
C ARG A 221 -3.84 -1.97 -15.88
N ILE A 222 -2.52 -1.90 -15.75
CA ILE A 222 -1.58 -2.62 -16.63
C ILE A 222 -1.90 -4.12 -16.62
N ILE A 223 -2.18 -4.69 -15.44
CA ILE A 223 -2.56 -6.09 -15.29
C ILE A 223 -3.87 -6.37 -16.02
N ASN A 224 -4.90 -5.57 -15.78
CA ASN A 224 -6.22 -5.77 -16.39
C ASN A 224 -6.19 -5.72 -17.92
N GLU A 225 -5.30 -4.91 -18.49
CA GLU A 225 -5.14 -4.74 -19.94
C GLU A 225 -4.30 -5.84 -20.60
N ASN A 226 -3.63 -6.70 -19.82
CA ASN A 226 -2.70 -7.70 -20.34
C ASN A 226 -2.89 -9.10 -19.71
N LEU A 227 -4.12 -9.45 -19.35
CA LEU A 227 -4.43 -10.72 -18.64
C LEU A 227 -4.11 -11.97 -19.47
N ASP A 228 -4.15 -11.86 -20.78
CA ASP A 228 -3.96 -12.98 -21.74
C ASP A 228 -2.56 -12.99 -22.35
N ASP A 229 -1.68 -12.05 -22.00
CA ASP A 229 -0.32 -11.94 -22.52
C ASP A 229 0.69 -11.70 -21.39
N ASP A 230 1.22 -12.79 -20.84
CA ASP A 230 2.16 -12.76 -19.72
C ASP A 230 3.46 -12.02 -20.06
N GLU A 231 3.96 -12.16 -21.27
CA GLU A 231 5.21 -11.52 -21.68
C GLU A 231 5.03 -9.98 -21.77
N ALA A 232 3.95 -9.54 -22.40
CA ALA A 232 3.61 -8.11 -22.45
C ALA A 232 3.33 -7.54 -21.06
N LEU A 233 2.61 -8.28 -20.21
CA LEU A 233 2.33 -7.89 -18.83
C LEU A 233 3.63 -7.62 -18.07
N HIS A 234 4.52 -8.56 -18.06
CA HIS A 234 5.78 -8.46 -17.33
C HIS A 234 6.67 -7.34 -17.84
N ARG A 235 6.80 -7.20 -19.16
CA ARG A 235 7.57 -6.11 -19.76
C ARG A 235 7.02 -4.75 -19.33
N LYS A 236 5.70 -4.54 -19.46
CA LYS A 236 5.05 -3.27 -19.13
C LYS A 236 5.13 -2.93 -17.63
N LEU A 237 5.00 -3.92 -16.74
CA LEU A 237 5.17 -3.70 -15.30
C LEU A 237 6.60 -3.29 -14.98
N SER A 238 7.60 -3.94 -15.57
CA SER A 238 9.02 -3.62 -15.37
C SER A 238 9.35 -2.22 -15.88
N GLU A 239 8.97 -1.88 -17.09
CA GLU A 239 9.17 -0.56 -17.69
C GLU A 239 8.50 0.54 -16.86
N PHE A 240 7.26 0.30 -16.45
CA PHE A 240 6.53 1.27 -15.63
C PHE A 240 7.25 1.51 -14.29
N THR A 241 7.64 0.45 -13.57
CA THR A 241 8.33 0.57 -12.28
C THR A 241 9.67 1.28 -12.42
N GLN A 242 10.47 0.94 -13.43
CA GLN A 242 11.76 1.58 -13.68
C GLN A 242 11.61 3.08 -13.95
N ASN A 243 10.60 3.48 -14.75
CA ASN A 243 10.32 4.87 -15.03
C ASN A 243 9.89 5.65 -13.77
N MET A 244 9.03 5.05 -12.94
CA MET A 244 8.61 5.66 -11.66
C MET A 244 9.81 5.80 -10.71
N LYS A 245 10.66 4.77 -10.61
CA LYS A 245 11.86 4.80 -9.76
C LYS A 245 12.90 5.81 -10.25
N ALA A 246 13.10 5.91 -11.56
CA ALA A 246 14.01 6.91 -12.14
C ALA A 246 13.56 8.35 -11.82
N ALA A 247 12.26 8.61 -11.87
CA ALA A 247 11.70 9.92 -11.52
C ALA A 247 11.91 10.27 -10.03
N ALA A 248 11.76 9.29 -9.13
CA ALA A 248 12.03 9.49 -7.71
C ALA A 248 13.51 9.83 -7.45
N LYS A 249 14.42 9.06 -8.05
CA LYS A 249 15.87 9.30 -7.92
C LYS A 249 16.29 10.62 -8.54
N GLY A 250 15.77 10.97 -9.70
CA GLY A 250 16.09 12.24 -10.40
C GLY A 250 15.64 13.46 -9.59
N ALA A 251 14.53 13.39 -8.87
CA ALA A 251 14.06 14.48 -8.02
C ALA A 251 14.98 14.71 -6.80
N LEU A 252 15.49 13.64 -6.20
CA LEU A 252 16.42 13.70 -5.05
C LEU A 252 17.82 14.25 -5.41
N LEU A 253 18.24 14.13 -6.68
CA LEU A 253 19.53 14.64 -7.15
C LEU A 253 19.48 16.10 -7.62
N ALA A 254 18.28 16.68 -7.72
CA ALA A 254 18.07 18.05 -8.19
C ALA A 254 18.00 19.09 -7.04
N GLU A 255 18.07 18.63 -5.80
CA GLU A 255 18.20 19.45 -4.58
C GLU A 255 19.67 19.60 -4.18
#